data_59850df8fd6edad8b7a39a581a10c53f
#
_entry.id   59850df8fd6edad8b7a39a581a10c53f
#
_cell.length_a   1.000
_cell.length_b   1.000
_cell.length_c   1.000
_cell.angle_alpha   90.00
_cell.angle_beta   90.00
_cell.angle_gamma   90.00
#
_symmetry.space_group_name_H-M   'P 1'
#
loop_
_entity.id
_entity.type
_entity.pdbx_description
1 polymer ?
#
loop_
_entity_poly.entity_id
_entity_poly.type
_entity_poly.pdbx_seq_one_letter_code
_entity_poly.pdbx_strand_id
1 'polypeptide(L)'
;SKYFCMACWRLGWIIAPTNIINIIEKLSMSLFLCPSTLAQLIATKAFDDYNILDKNVAIYKKNRDLLINFFEDIGLYNYAPPDGAFYLYVDISSISDNSSDLALRLLNETGVSLTPGKDFDYKSGNKYIRFSYGGSYRDITVAIQKINNWLKIKK
;
A
#
# COMPACT_ATOMS: atom_id res chain seq x y z
N SER A 1 4.63 -7.42 -9.02
CA SER A 1 4.90 -6.03 -9.43
C SER A 1 5.37 -5.14 -8.27
N LYS A 2 5.05 -5.47 -7.00
CA LYS A 2 5.40 -4.63 -5.84
C LYS A 2 6.91 -4.66 -5.56
N TYR A 3 7.48 -5.85 -5.39
CA TYR A 3 8.91 -6.05 -5.18
C TYR A 3 9.75 -5.44 -6.32
N PHE A 4 9.31 -5.64 -7.57
CA PHE A 4 10.01 -5.15 -8.77
C PHE A 4 9.77 -3.66 -9.09
N CYS A 5 9.08 -2.90 -8.25
CA CYS A 5 8.70 -1.51 -8.50
C CYS A 5 7.95 -1.30 -9.83
N MET A 6 7.25 -2.32 -10.32
CA MET A 6 6.60 -2.36 -11.64
C MET A 6 5.07 -2.28 -11.57
N ALA A 7 4.51 -1.66 -10.54
CA ALA A 7 3.06 -1.58 -10.38
C ALA A 7 2.36 -0.85 -11.56
N CYS A 8 2.99 0.19 -12.10
CA CYS A 8 2.48 0.95 -13.24
C CYS A 8 2.60 0.22 -14.59
N TRP A 9 3.42 -0.80 -14.69
CA TRP A 9 3.61 -1.59 -15.91
C TRP A 9 2.49 -2.57 -16.18
N ARG A 10 1.59 -2.76 -15.22
CA ARG A 10 0.40 -3.64 -15.32
C ARG A 10 0.73 -5.06 -15.74
N LEU A 11 1.80 -5.61 -15.22
CA LEU A 11 2.27 -6.96 -15.48
C LEU A 11 2.22 -7.83 -14.22
N GLY A 12 1.82 -9.08 -14.40
CA GLY A 12 1.88 -10.14 -13.41
C GLY A 12 2.03 -11.49 -14.12
N TRP A 13 2.30 -12.54 -13.38
CA TRP A 13 2.36 -13.91 -13.91
C TRP A 13 1.74 -14.90 -12.92
N ILE A 14 1.29 -15.99 -13.45
CA ILE A 14 0.70 -17.09 -12.70
C ILE A 14 1.44 -18.38 -13.08
N ILE A 15 1.84 -19.16 -12.08
CA ILE A 15 2.36 -20.51 -12.24
C ILE A 15 1.28 -21.44 -11.68
N ALA A 16 0.72 -22.29 -12.54
CA ALA A 16 -0.36 -23.19 -12.16
C ALA A 16 -0.32 -24.49 -12.97
N PRO A 17 -1.02 -25.56 -12.54
CA PRO A 17 -1.17 -26.77 -13.33
C PRO A 17 -1.78 -26.51 -14.72
N THR A 18 -1.39 -27.30 -15.72
CA THR A 18 -1.77 -27.08 -17.13
C THR A 18 -3.28 -27.01 -17.37
N ASN A 19 -4.07 -27.81 -16.66
CA ASN A 19 -5.53 -27.78 -16.77
C ASN A 19 -6.13 -26.45 -16.33
N ILE A 20 -5.53 -25.78 -15.33
CA ILE A 20 -5.95 -24.46 -14.85
C ILE A 20 -5.45 -23.38 -15.81
N ILE A 21 -4.21 -23.48 -16.30
CA ILE A 21 -3.65 -22.51 -17.26
C ILE A 21 -4.51 -22.40 -18.51
N ASN A 22 -4.97 -23.51 -19.08
CA ASN A 22 -5.83 -23.49 -20.26
C ASN A 22 -7.15 -22.73 -20.04
N ILE A 23 -7.70 -22.76 -18.82
CA ILE A 23 -8.90 -21.99 -18.46
C ILE A 23 -8.56 -20.50 -18.31
N ILE A 24 -7.46 -20.20 -17.62
CA ILE A 24 -7.00 -18.82 -17.42
C ILE A 24 -6.69 -18.15 -18.76
N GLU A 25 -6.05 -18.86 -19.69
CA GLU A 25 -5.75 -18.34 -21.03
C GLU A 25 -7.03 -17.94 -21.78
N LYS A 26 -8.05 -18.79 -21.78
CA LYS A 26 -9.34 -18.45 -22.39
C LYS A 26 -10.02 -17.24 -21.73
N LEU A 27 -9.96 -17.15 -20.40
CA LEU A 27 -10.51 -16.01 -19.67
C LEU A 27 -9.73 -14.71 -19.98
N SER A 28 -8.40 -14.80 -20.03
CA SER A 28 -7.55 -13.63 -20.29
C SER A 28 -7.81 -13.05 -21.68
N MET A 29 -8.01 -13.89 -22.70
CA MET A 29 -8.38 -13.45 -24.05
C MET A 29 -9.67 -12.61 -24.06
N SER A 30 -10.62 -12.93 -23.20
CA SER A 30 -11.90 -12.20 -23.11
C SER A 30 -11.80 -10.95 -22.23
N LEU A 31 -10.94 -10.94 -21.20
CA LEU A 31 -10.88 -9.84 -20.23
C LEU A 31 -9.93 -8.72 -20.64
N PHE A 32 -8.77 -9.03 -21.24
CA PHE A 32 -7.75 -8.04 -21.55
C PHE A 32 -6.82 -8.40 -22.74
N LEU A 33 -7.08 -9.49 -23.45
CA LEU A 33 -6.32 -10.04 -24.57
C LEU A 33 -4.92 -10.52 -24.15
N CYS A 34 -3.98 -9.63 -23.98
CA CYS A 34 -2.61 -9.93 -23.54
C CYS A 34 -1.97 -8.72 -22.86
N PRO A 35 -0.96 -8.93 -22.01
CA PRO A 35 -0.14 -7.84 -21.50
C PRO A 35 0.65 -7.14 -22.61
N SER A 36 1.02 -5.87 -22.37
CA SER A 36 1.88 -5.12 -23.29
C SER A 36 3.20 -5.86 -23.57
N THR A 37 3.56 -6.03 -24.85
CA THR A 37 4.82 -6.66 -25.25
C THR A 37 6.03 -5.94 -24.67
N LEU A 38 6.02 -4.60 -24.63
CA LEU A 38 7.09 -3.80 -24.05
C LEU A 38 7.24 -4.10 -22.55
N ALA A 39 6.13 -4.18 -21.81
CA ALA A 39 6.15 -4.51 -20.38
C ALA A 39 6.74 -5.91 -20.15
N GLN A 40 6.40 -6.89 -20.98
CA GLN A 40 6.94 -8.25 -20.88
C GLN A 40 8.44 -8.29 -21.12
N LEU A 41 8.94 -7.61 -22.16
CA LEU A 41 10.37 -7.54 -22.49
C LEU A 41 11.18 -6.87 -21.38
N ILE A 42 10.68 -5.76 -20.82
CA ILE A 42 11.35 -5.07 -19.72
C ILE A 42 11.32 -5.92 -18.44
N ALA A 43 10.21 -6.59 -18.16
CA ALA A 43 10.08 -7.42 -16.97
C ALA A 43 11.09 -8.58 -16.91
N THR A 44 11.53 -9.11 -18.04
CA THR A 44 12.60 -10.13 -18.06
C THR A 44 13.89 -9.59 -17.46
N LYS A 45 14.17 -8.29 -17.64
CA LYS A 45 15.36 -7.61 -17.11
C LYS A 45 15.25 -7.30 -15.61
N ALA A 46 14.04 -7.25 -15.07
CA ALA A 46 13.83 -7.02 -13.65
C ALA A 46 14.37 -8.15 -12.74
N PHE A 47 14.66 -9.32 -13.32
CA PHE A 47 15.25 -10.45 -12.60
C PHE A 47 16.79 -10.41 -12.59
N ASP A 48 17.43 -9.46 -13.27
CA ASP A 48 18.89 -9.42 -13.41
C ASP A 48 19.58 -8.73 -12.21
N ASP A 49 18.87 -7.88 -11.43
CA ASP A 49 19.49 -7.11 -10.34
C ASP A 49 18.61 -7.04 -9.07
N TYR A 50 18.68 -8.08 -8.27
CA TYR A 50 18.03 -8.14 -6.96
C TYR A 50 18.61 -7.15 -5.94
N ASN A 51 19.88 -6.75 -6.08
CA ASN A 51 20.53 -5.85 -5.11
C ASN A 51 19.85 -4.46 -5.08
N ILE A 52 19.40 -3.95 -6.22
CA ILE A 52 18.65 -2.69 -6.28
C ILE A 52 17.28 -2.86 -5.63
N LEU A 53 16.62 -3.97 -5.88
CA LEU A 53 15.28 -4.25 -5.36
C LEU A 53 15.31 -4.41 -3.83
N ASP A 54 16.32 -5.09 -3.30
CA ASP A 54 16.49 -5.30 -1.86
C ASP A 54 16.81 -3.99 -1.12
N LYS A 55 17.50 -3.03 -1.76
CA LYS A 55 17.65 -1.67 -1.20
C LYS A 55 16.30 -0.97 -1.01
N ASN A 56 15.37 -1.14 -1.95
CA ASN A 56 14.01 -0.59 -1.81
C ASN A 56 13.26 -1.26 -0.66
N VAL A 57 13.38 -2.59 -0.53
CA VAL A 57 12.79 -3.33 0.61
C VAL A 57 13.34 -2.81 1.94
N ALA A 58 14.65 -2.54 2.02
CA ALA A 58 15.27 -1.97 3.23
C ALA A 58 14.72 -0.57 3.57
N ILE A 59 14.44 0.27 2.55
CA ILE A 59 13.78 1.56 2.76
C ILE A 59 12.35 1.35 3.27
N TYR A 60 11.58 0.45 2.67
CA TYR A 60 10.21 0.16 3.10
C TYR A 60 10.16 -0.36 4.54
N LYS A 61 11.12 -1.19 4.94
CA LYS A 61 11.26 -1.65 6.32
C LYS A 61 11.45 -0.48 7.29
N LYS A 62 12.35 0.45 6.97
CA LYS A 62 12.56 1.67 7.79
C LYS A 62 11.29 2.52 7.87
N ASN A 63 10.60 2.68 6.76
CA ASN A 63 9.35 3.44 6.71
C ASN A 63 8.26 2.77 7.56
N ARG A 64 8.15 1.44 7.48
CA ARG A 64 7.24 0.64 8.30
C ARG A 64 7.49 0.87 9.78
N ASP A 65 8.73 0.70 10.21
CA ASP A 65 9.12 0.81 11.62
C ASP A 65 8.85 2.24 12.14
N LEU A 66 9.11 3.26 11.33
CA LEU A 66 8.78 4.66 11.63
C LEU A 66 7.27 4.89 11.81
N LEU A 67 6.45 4.31 10.93
CA LEU A 67 4.99 4.42 11.03
C LEU A 67 4.42 3.67 12.23
N ILE A 68 4.94 2.48 12.54
CA ILE A 68 4.53 1.71 13.71
C ILE A 68 4.78 2.52 14.98
N ASN A 69 6.00 3.04 15.17
CA ASN A 69 6.33 3.89 16.31
C ASN A 69 5.39 5.10 16.40
N PHE A 70 5.12 5.76 15.29
CA PHE A 70 4.19 6.89 15.26
C PHE A 70 2.77 6.50 15.71
N PHE A 71 2.24 5.36 15.27
CA PHE A 71 0.91 4.91 15.68
C PHE A 71 0.86 4.56 17.16
N GLU A 72 1.89 3.92 17.67
CA GLU A 72 2.01 3.61 19.10
C GLU A 72 2.08 4.90 19.94
N ASP A 73 2.85 5.90 19.50
CA ASP A 73 2.96 7.21 20.16
C ASP A 73 1.61 7.96 20.25
N ILE A 74 0.72 7.77 19.29
CA ILE A 74 -0.61 8.38 19.28
C ILE A 74 -1.72 7.48 19.86
N GLY A 75 -1.36 6.30 20.36
CA GLY A 75 -2.28 5.36 21.02
C GLY A 75 -3.07 4.44 20.08
N LEU A 76 -2.60 4.24 18.86
CA LEU A 76 -3.20 3.31 17.88
C LEU A 76 -2.41 2.00 17.82
N TYR A 77 -2.80 1.03 18.63
CA TYR A 77 -2.10 -0.26 18.74
C TYR A 77 -2.77 -1.40 17.95
N ASN A 78 -4.00 -1.17 17.44
CA ASN A 78 -4.75 -2.21 16.76
C ASN A 78 -4.52 -2.14 15.25
N TYR A 79 -3.58 -2.91 14.76
CA TYR A 79 -3.26 -3.08 13.34
C TYR A 79 -2.81 -4.52 13.06
N ALA A 80 -3.08 -5.01 11.85
CA ALA A 80 -2.56 -6.29 11.41
C ALA A 80 -1.03 -6.21 11.27
N PRO A 81 -0.25 -7.21 11.75
CA PRO A 81 1.20 -7.23 11.57
C PRO A 81 1.59 -7.07 10.10
N PRO A 82 2.39 -6.03 9.73
CA PRO A 82 2.74 -5.77 8.35
C PRO A 82 3.95 -6.60 7.92
N ASP A 83 3.77 -7.93 7.84
CA ASP A 83 4.82 -8.89 7.50
C ASP A 83 5.16 -8.93 6.01
N GLY A 84 4.32 -8.32 5.18
CA GLY A 84 4.51 -8.24 3.73
C GLY A 84 3.92 -6.99 3.11
N ALA A 85 4.13 -6.81 1.80
CA ALA A 85 3.73 -5.63 1.04
C ALA A 85 4.35 -4.33 1.59
N PHE A 86 3.66 -3.20 1.45
CA PHE A 86 4.07 -1.90 1.99
C PHE A 86 2.85 -1.09 2.46
N TYR A 87 1.92 -1.77 3.11
CA TYR A 87 0.70 -1.18 3.67
C TYR A 87 0.58 -1.48 5.15
N LEU A 88 0.08 -0.51 5.90
CA LEU A 88 -0.36 -0.68 7.28
C LEU A 88 -1.86 -0.37 7.33
N TYR A 89 -2.64 -1.30 7.88
CA TYR A 89 -4.09 -1.18 8.01
C TYR A 89 -4.43 -1.05 9.49
N VAL A 90 -4.85 0.14 9.90
CA VAL A 90 -4.90 0.57 11.30
C VAL A 90 -6.33 0.87 11.71
N ASP A 91 -6.72 0.40 12.89
CA ASP A 91 -7.97 0.77 13.54
C ASP A 91 -7.87 2.21 14.06
N ILE A 92 -8.79 3.05 13.59
CA ILE A 92 -8.88 4.47 13.92
C ILE A 92 -10.08 4.79 14.82
N SER A 93 -10.75 3.79 15.38
CA SER A 93 -12.00 3.97 16.14
C SER A 93 -11.87 4.93 17.32
N SER A 94 -10.65 5.12 17.85
CA SER A 94 -10.37 6.11 18.91
C SER A 94 -10.27 7.56 18.39
N ILE A 95 -10.15 7.76 17.07
CA ILE A 95 -9.98 9.09 16.44
C ILE A 95 -11.23 9.47 15.63
N SER A 96 -11.82 8.50 14.92
CA SER A 96 -12.96 8.70 14.04
C SER A 96 -13.76 7.41 13.86
N ASP A 97 -15.06 7.53 13.68
CA ASP A 97 -15.97 6.46 13.28
C ASP A 97 -16.24 6.42 11.76
N ASN A 98 -15.61 7.33 11.01
CA ASN A 98 -15.77 7.45 9.56
C ASN A 98 -14.42 7.64 8.86
N SER A 99 -13.90 6.54 8.33
CA SER A 99 -12.60 6.53 7.63
C SER A 99 -12.56 7.39 6.36
N SER A 100 -13.69 7.51 5.66
CA SER A 100 -13.78 8.34 4.45
C SER A 100 -13.70 9.83 4.77
N ASP A 101 -14.41 10.27 5.80
CA ASP A 101 -14.35 11.66 6.27
C ASP A 101 -12.94 11.99 6.79
N LEU A 102 -12.38 11.12 7.62
CA LEU A 102 -11.02 11.32 8.16
C LEU A 102 -9.98 11.41 7.03
N ALA A 103 -10.03 10.53 6.03
CA ALA A 103 -9.12 10.55 4.89
C ALA A 103 -9.25 11.85 4.09
N LEU A 104 -10.48 12.30 3.84
CA LEU A 104 -10.75 13.56 3.12
C LEU A 104 -10.26 14.79 3.89
N ARG A 105 -10.50 14.84 5.20
CA ARG A 105 -10.03 15.94 6.06
C ARG A 105 -8.51 16.00 6.12
N LEU A 106 -7.84 14.86 6.31
CA LEU A 106 -6.38 14.78 6.29
C LEU A 106 -5.82 15.26 4.95
N LEU A 107 -6.43 14.84 3.84
CA LEU A 107 -6.02 15.31 2.52
C LEU A 107 -6.16 16.84 2.39
N ASN A 108 -7.31 17.38 2.72
CA ASN A 108 -7.59 18.82 2.55
C ASN A 108 -6.78 19.71 3.50
N GLU A 109 -6.61 19.29 4.75
CA GLU A 109 -6.00 20.11 5.79
C GLU A 109 -4.47 19.92 5.88
N THR A 110 -3.94 18.77 5.42
CA THR A 110 -2.51 18.47 5.53
C THR A 110 -1.82 18.14 4.20
N GLY A 111 -2.59 17.82 3.16
CA GLY A 111 -2.08 17.30 1.89
C GLY A 111 -1.60 15.84 1.97
N VAL A 112 -1.94 15.10 3.04
CA VAL A 112 -1.60 13.68 3.18
C VAL A 112 -2.76 12.82 2.71
N SER A 113 -2.54 12.05 1.63
CA SER A 113 -3.54 11.14 1.07
C SER A 113 -3.45 9.76 1.71
N LEU A 114 -4.57 9.29 2.25
CA LEU A 114 -4.72 7.97 2.85
C LEU A 114 -5.91 7.26 2.20
N THR A 115 -5.94 5.93 2.27
CA THR A 115 -7.05 5.17 1.70
C THR A 115 -8.02 4.76 2.82
N PRO A 116 -9.31 5.14 2.74
CA PRO A 116 -10.29 4.71 3.74
C PRO A 116 -10.50 3.20 3.68
N GLY A 117 -10.69 2.57 4.84
CA GLY A 117 -10.92 1.13 4.94
C GLY A 117 -12.22 0.69 4.28
N LYS A 118 -13.19 1.60 4.15
CA LYS A 118 -14.47 1.36 3.46
C LYS A 118 -14.29 0.95 1.98
N ASP A 119 -13.17 1.31 1.35
CA ASP A 119 -12.84 0.88 -0.01
C ASP A 119 -12.55 -0.64 -0.10
N PHE A 120 -12.29 -1.29 1.04
CA PHE A 120 -11.91 -2.72 1.12
C PHE A 120 -12.93 -3.55 1.90
N ASP A 121 -13.62 -2.96 2.86
CA ASP A 121 -14.58 -3.64 3.74
C ASP A 121 -15.81 -2.77 3.99
N TYR A 122 -16.94 -3.17 3.40
CA TYR A 122 -18.21 -2.46 3.57
C TYR A 122 -18.80 -2.55 4.97
N LYS A 123 -18.46 -3.61 5.76
CA LYS A 123 -19.03 -3.82 7.10
C LYS A 123 -18.28 -3.04 8.16
N SER A 124 -16.95 -3.19 8.21
CA SER A 124 -16.12 -2.67 9.29
C SER A 124 -15.14 -1.58 8.85
N GLY A 125 -15.01 -1.34 7.54
CA GLY A 125 -14.00 -0.45 6.97
C GLY A 125 -14.07 1.00 7.44
N ASN A 126 -15.21 1.47 7.96
CA ASN A 126 -15.30 2.80 8.58
C ASN A 126 -14.36 2.99 9.78
N LYS A 127 -13.97 1.90 10.45
CA LYS A 127 -13.07 1.91 11.60
C LYS A 127 -11.60 1.83 11.23
N TYR A 128 -11.26 1.69 9.94
CA TYR A 128 -9.90 1.43 9.50
C TYR A 128 -9.44 2.43 8.46
N ILE A 129 -8.13 2.68 8.45
CA ILE A 129 -7.48 3.44 7.40
C ILE A 129 -6.22 2.71 6.94
N ARG A 130 -5.93 2.76 5.64
CA ARG A 130 -4.72 2.17 5.07
C ARG A 130 -3.67 3.22 4.78
N PHE A 131 -2.49 3.03 5.34
CA PHE A 131 -1.28 3.77 5.03
C PHE A 131 -0.43 3.00 4.05
N SER A 132 0.12 3.68 3.04
CA SER A 132 1.15 3.13 2.17
C SER A 132 2.50 3.68 2.63
N TYR A 133 3.49 2.79 2.86
CA TYR A 133 4.85 3.18 3.19
C TYR A 133 5.86 2.86 2.06
N GLY A 134 5.37 2.64 0.83
CA GLY A 134 6.19 2.38 -0.36
C GLY A 134 6.84 3.61 -0.99
N GLY A 135 6.85 4.75 -0.31
CA GLY A 135 7.46 5.99 -0.77
C GLY A 135 8.88 6.21 -0.26
N SER A 136 9.42 7.41 -0.48
CA SER A 136 10.70 7.81 0.09
C SER A 136 10.61 7.95 1.63
N TYR A 137 11.71 7.70 2.33
CA TYR A 137 11.78 7.91 3.78
C TYR A 137 11.44 9.36 4.18
N ARG A 138 11.88 10.32 3.37
CA ARG A 138 11.58 11.74 3.58
C ARG A 138 10.08 12.02 3.52
N ASP A 139 9.39 11.51 2.51
CA ASP A 139 7.96 11.77 2.33
C ASP A 139 7.13 11.18 3.47
N ILE A 140 7.49 9.97 3.91
CA ILE A 140 6.84 9.33 5.06
C ILE A 140 7.08 10.14 6.34
N THR A 141 8.32 10.61 6.58
CA THR A 141 8.64 11.46 7.74
C THR A 141 7.81 12.74 7.73
N VAL A 142 7.73 13.42 6.58
CA VAL A 142 6.95 14.67 6.43
C VAL A 142 5.46 14.40 6.64
N ALA A 143 4.93 13.30 6.10
CA ALA A 143 3.54 12.92 6.29
C ALA A 143 3.20 12.70 7.78
N ILE A 144 4.05 11.96 8.50
CA ILE A 144 3.90 11.73 9.93
C ILE A 144 3.90 13.05 10.71
N GLN A 145 4.84 13.97 10.43
CA GLN A 145 4.90 15.27 11.09
C GLN A 145 3.62 16.08 10.88
N LYS A 146 3.11 16.09 9.65
CA LYS A 146 1.87 16.80 9.31
C LYS A 146 0.66 16.21 10.03
N ILE A 147 0.52 14.90 10.05
CA ILE A 147 -0.59 14.23 10.77
C ILE A 147 -0.48 14.49 12.27
N ASN A 148 0.72 14.37 12.85
CA ASN A 148 0.92 14.61 14.28
C ASN A 148 0.56 16.04 14.68
N ASN A 149 0.97 17.03 13.91
CA ASN A 149 0.60 18.43 14.15
C ASN A 149 -0.91 18.63 14.02
N TRP A 150 -1.53 18.03 13.02
CA TRP A 150 -2.98 18.10 12.83
C TRP A 150 -3.76 17.51 14.01
N LEU A 151 -3.33 16.36 14.54
CA LEU A 151 -3.94 15.72 15.70
C LEU A 151 -3.80 16.56 16.98
N LYS A 152 -2.70 17.31 17.16
CA LYS A 152 -2.48 18.20 18.32
C LYS A 152 -3.39 19.42 18.30
N ILE A 153 -3.75 19.95 17.14
CA ILE A 153 -4.64 21.11 16.99
C ILE A 153 -6.10 20.71 17.29
N LYS A 154 -6.44 19.44 17.13
CA LYS A 154 -7.82 18.92 17.31
C LYS A 154 -8.12 18.40 18.74
N LYS A 155 -7.09 18.29 19.58
CA LYS A 155 -7.23 18.06 21.03
C LYS A 155 -7.44 19.37 21.76
#